data_6b7f71ede6eebcb60a9ea98732dd7b71
#
_entry.id   6b7f71ede6eebcb60a9ea98732dd7b71
#
_cell.length_a   1.000
_cell.length_b   1.000
_cell.length_c   1.000
_cell.angle_alpha   90.00
_cell.angle_beta   90.00
_cell.angle_gamma   90.00
#
_symmetry.space_group_name_H-M   'P 1'
#
loop_
_entity.id
_entity.type
_entity.pdbx_description
1 polymer ?
#
loop_
_entity_poly.entity_id
_entity_poly.type
_entity_poly.pdbx_seq_one_letter_code
_entity_poly.pdbx_strand_id
1 'polypeptide(L)'
;MENWVLLRKGADFQHISEKFHISPRVASLIRNRDVIGDDAIEKYLNGTIADLYDGMLMKDMDKAVAVLGEKIKENAKIRIIGDYDIDGIQSTYILLEGFRMLGADVDSDIPDRMKDGYGLNRNLIDRALEADVDTIITCDNGIAAAEEIAYAKSMGMTVVVTDHHEVPYTEIGAGRRYILPEADAVVDPKQEDCTYPFKGLCGAAVAYKLVEALMEAMGKDAEDADYLMENVAIATIGDVMDLVDENRIFVKQGLDMLKRTENLGLKALMECTGVNVDKLSPYHIGFVIGPCMNASGRLDTAKRALELLEAKKVAEADLLAGDLKALNDSRKDMTAQAVEEAFIQVENSELKDADVLVVYLPECHESLAGIVAGRIREKYYRPVFVLTKGAEGLKGSGRSIETWHMYEGLNRVKHLLSKFGGHKMAAGLSMPEENLEQFRKEINEKSGITPEDLNEKIAIDMQLPFECVNEKFIGELAVLEPFGKGNARPVFAERQVQVESARILGKNKNVLKLQVKDLHGTRMDAMYFGDVNTFVEYVREKFGDIACECLLHGHGHGIVMAFTYYPDINEYQGVRTPQIVIQNYK
;
A
#
# COMPACT_ATOMS: atom_id res chain seq x y z
N MET A 1 -13.54 -20.27 -8.04
CA MET A 1 -14.74 -19.54 -8.56
C MET A 1 -14.91 -18.27 -7.72
N GLU A 2 -15.39 -17.18 -8.32
CA GLU A 2 -15.66 -15.94 -7.56
C GLU A 2 -17.00 -16.02 -6.84
N ASN A 3 -17.06 -15.57 -5.59
CA ASN A 3 -18.30 -15.47 -4.83
C ASN A 3 -18.71 -13.99 -4.72
N TRP A 4 -19.75 -13.59 -5.45
CA TRP A 4 -20.25 -12.22 -5.46
C TRP A 4 -21.22 -11.98 -4.30
N VAL A 5 -20.87 -11.06 -3.42
CA VAL A 5 -21.62 -10.76 -2.19
C VAL A 5 -22.10 -9.32 -2.22
N LEU A 6 -23.43 -9.12 -2.25
CA LEU A 6 -24.03 -7.80 -2.16
C LEU A 6 -24.02 -7.32 -0.70
N LEU A 7 -23.38 -6.17 -0.46
CA LEU A 7 -23.39 -5.51 0.84
C LEU A 7 -24.79 -4.96 1.15
N ARG A 8 -25.27 -5.18 2.38
CA ARG A 8 -26.58 -4.73 2.83
C ARG A 8 -26.49 -4.14 4.24
N LYS A 9 -25.73 -3.04 4.36
CA LYS A 9 -25.60 -2.34 5.64
C LYS A 9 -26.71 -1.30 5.76
N GLY A 10 -27.49 -1.38 6.85
CA GLY A 10 -28.62 -0.48 7.09
C GLY A 10 -28.17 0.84 7.73
N ALA A 11 -28.86 1.94 7.37
CA ALA A 11 -28.82 3.26 8.03
C ALA A 11 -30.06 4.07 7.63
N ASP A 12 -30.29 5.19 8.28
CA ASP A 12 -31.27 6.18 7.83
C ASP A 12 -30.68 7.02 6.69
N PHE A 13 -30.74 6.46 5.48
CA PHE A 13 -30.17 7.10 4.29
C PHE A 13 -30.87 8.40 3.92
N GLN A 14 -32.15 8.58 4.30
CA GLN A 14 -32.87 9.81 4.06
C GLN A 14 -32.34 10.93 4.96
N HIS A 15 -32.19 10.68 6.26
CA HIS A 15 -31.58 11.62 7.20
C HIS A 15 -30.18 12.03 6.76
N ILE A 16 -29.30 11.05 6.41
CA ILE A 16 -27.93 11.32 5.96
C ILE A 16 -27.95 12.17 4.66
N SER A 17 -28.80 11.82 3.72
CA SER A 17 -28.94 12.54 2.45
C SER A 17 -29.35 14.01 2.66
N GLU A 18 -30.34 14.26 3.51
CA GLU A 18 -30.83 15.61 3.79
C GLU A 18 -29.81 16.44 4.58
N LYS A 19 -29.18 15.84 5.60
CA LYS A 19 -28.22 16.53 6.46
C LYS A 19 -26.95 16.94 5.73
N PHE A 20 -26.39 16.03 4.91
CA PHE A 20 -25.09 16.24 4.24
C PHE A 20 -25.22 16.64 2.77
N HIS A 21 -26.43 16.87 2.26
CA HIS A 21 -26.70 17.27 0.87
C HIS A 21 -26.09 16.31 -0.18
N ILE A 22 -26.10 15.01 0.10
CA ILE A 22 -25.64 13.94 -0.78
C ILE A 22 -26.83 13.06 -1.21
N SER A 23 -26.69 12.30 -2.30
CA SER A 23 -27.77 11.37 -2.68
C SER A 23 -27.87 10.17 -1.71
N PRO A 24 -29.06 9.56 -1.55
CA PRO A 24 -29.22 8.36 -0.72
C PRO A 24 -28.31 7.20 -1.18
N ARG A 25 -27.95 7.15 -2.47
CA ARG A 25 -27.01 6.16 -3.00
C ARG A 25 -25.59 6.39 -2.43
N VAL A 26 -25.12 7.64 -2.46
CA VAL A 26 -23.83 8.01 -1.86
C VAL A 26 -23.83 7.75 -0.36
N ALA A 27 -24.92 8.07 0.36
CA ALA A 27 -25.07 7.74 1.77
C ALA A 27 -24.93 6.24 2.05
N SER A 28 -25.52 5.40 1.19
CA SER A 28 -25.37 3.93 1.28
C SER A 28 -23.93 3.47 1.03
N LEU A 29 -23.22 4.10 0.07
CA LEU A 29 -21.81 3.80 -0.21
C LEU A 29 -20.90 4.18 0.97
N ILE A 30 -21.15 5.31 1.63
CA ILE A 30 -20.43 5.72 2.84
C ILE A 30 -20.67 4.72 3.97
N ARG A 31 -21.92 4.28 4.16
CA ARG A 31 -22.26 3.27 5.17
C ARG A 31 -21.58 1.92 4.92
N ASN A 32 -21.43 1.53 3.65
CA ASN A 32 -20.71 0.30 3.27
C ASN A 32 -19.24 0.33 3.69
N ARG A 33 -18.65 1.52 3.85
CA ARG A 33 -17.27 1.76 4.32
C ARG A 33 -17.16 1.85 5.84
N ASP A 34 -18.22 1.45 6.56
CA ASP A 34 -18.31 1.49 8.02
C ASP A 34 -18.17 2.88 8.65
N VAL A 35 -18.41 3.93 7.88
CA VAL A 35 -18.52 5.28 8.41
C VAL A 35 -19.92 5.45 9.04
N ILE A 36 -19.97 5.60 10.36
CA ILE A 36 -21.20 5.55 11.17
C ILE A 36 -21.29 6.77 12.08
N GLY A 37 -22.46 7.40 12.09
CA GLY A 37 -22.72 8.59 12.89
C GLY A 37 -22.37 9.87 12.17
N ASP A 38 -23.06 10.94 12.58
CA ASP A 38 -23.02 12.22 11.88
C ASP A 38 -21.63 12.85 11.90
N ASP A 39 -20.92 12.79 13.03
CA ASP A 39 -19.57 13.36 13.17
C ASP A 39 -18.56 12.63 12.28
N ALA A 40 -18.64 11.29 12.19
CA ALA A 40 -17.77 10.51 11.33
C ALA A 40 -18.06 10.75 9.85
N ILE A 41 -19.34 10.93 9.47
CA ILE A 41 -19.73 11.26 8.09
C ILE A 41 -19.26 12.67 7.74
N GLU A 42 -19.39 13.64 8.64
CA GLU A 42 -18.88 15.00 8.44
C GLU A 42 -17.37 14.99 8.22
N LYS A 43 -16.60 14.34 9.12
CA LYS A 43 -15.15 14.21 8.99
C LYS A 43 -14.76 13.49 7.69
N TYR A 44 -15.49 12.45 7.30
CA TYR A 44 -15.24 11.71 6.05
C TYR A 44 -15.42 12.59 4.81
N LEU A 45 -16.48 13.40 4.75
CA LEU A 45 -16.81 14.25 3.60
C LEU A 45 -15.97 15.53 3.58
N ASN A 46 -15.88 16.22 4.71
CA ASN A 46 -15.42 17.59 4.83
C ASN A 46 -14.18 17.76 5.70
N GLY A 47 -13.60 16.67 6.24
CA GLY A 47 -12.44 16.71 7.13
C GLY A 47 -11.27 17.51 6.55
N THR A 48 -10.68 18.35 7.39
CA THR A 48 -9.59 19.30 7.10
C THR A 48 -8.42 19.05 8.06
N ILE A 49 -7.33 19.78 7.91
CA ILE A 49 -6.17 19.75 8.81
C ILE A 49 -6.60 20.02 10.27
N ALA A 50 -7.57 20.89 10.50
CA ALA A 50 -8.08 21.21 11.84
C ALA A 50 -8.79 20.01 12.53
N ASP A 51 -9.14 18.96 11.79
CA ASP A 51 -9.76 17.74 12.32
C ASP A 51 -8.74 16.63 12.62
N LEU A 52 -7.45 16.88 12.42
CA LEU A 52 -6.38 15.99 12.84
C LEU A 52 -6.27 15.99 14.38
N TYR A 53 -5.97 14.85 14.95
CA TYR A 53 -5.79 14.75 16.40
C TYR A 53 -4.45 15.35 16.81
N ASP A 54 -4.42 15.96 17.99
CA ASP A 54 -3.22 16.51 18.59
C ASP A 54 -2.17 15.40 18.82
N GLY A 55 -0.96 15.58 18.26
CA GLY A 55 0.15 14.64 18.41
C GLY A 55 0.56 14.40 19.87
N MET A 56 0.34 15.37 20.75
CA MET A 56 0.61 15.26 22.19
C MET A 56 -0.23 14.20 22.91
N LEU A 57 -1.30 13.69 22.27
CA LEU A 57 -2.08 12.55 22.78
C LEU A 57 -1.36 11.20 22.62
N MET A 58 -0.30 11.14 21.80
CA MET A 58 0.50 9.92 21.68
C MET A 58 1.33 9.73 22.94
N LYS A 59 1.38 8.49 23.41
CA LYS A 59 2.21 8.13 24.55
C LYS A 59 3.67 8.51 24.31
N ASP A 60 4.31 9.06 25.32
CA ASP A 60 5.70 9.54 25.34
C ASP A 60 6.03 10.68 24.34
N MET A 61 5.02 11.26 23.66
CA MET A 61 5.25 12.43 22.81
C MET A 61 5.80 13.61 23.62
N ASP A 62 5.27 13.84 24.80
CA ASP A 62 5.72 14.86 25.75
C ASP A 62 7.19 14.66 26.15
N LYS A 63 7.60 13.41 26.39
CA LYS A 63 8.99 13.07 26.71
C LYS A 63 9.90 13.25 25.49
N ALA A 64 9.46 12.81 24.32
CA ALA A 64 10.21 12.97 23.08
C ALA A 64 10.47 14.46 22.80
N VAL A 65 9.43 15.29 22.89
CA VAL A 65 9.51 16.75 22.72
C VAL A 65 10.46 17.38 23.74
N ALA A 66 10.38 16.98 25.02
CA ALA A 66 11.25 17.51 26.07
C ALA A 66 12.72 17.17 25.82
N VAL A 67 13.02 15.86 25.58
CA VAL A 67 14.38 15.38 25.33
C VAL A 67 14.98 16.02 24.09
N LEU A 68 14.26 15.98 22.95
CA LEU A 68 14.77 16.50 21.69
C LEU A 68 14.89 18.03 21.71
N GLY A 69 13.95 18.71 22.35
CA GLY A 69 14.01 20.18 22.51
C GLY A 69 15.20 20.63 23.36
N GLU A 70 15.62 19.84 24.37
CA GLU A 70 16.85 20.07 25.13
C GLU A 70 18.09 19.84 24.26
N LYS A 71 18.15 18.72 23.54
CA LYS A 71 19.26 18.36 22.66
C LYS A 71 19.48 19.39 21.54
N ILE A 72 18.40 19.92 20.96
CA ILE A 72 18.48 21.00 19.96
C ILE A 72 19.08 22.27 20.59
N LYS A 73 18.64 22.66 21.80
CA LYS A 73 19.16 23.85 22.50
C LYS A 73 20.62 23.69 22.88
N GLU A 74 21.07 22.50 23.20
CA GLU A 74 22.46 22.14 23.49
C GLU A 74 23.33 22.08 22.22
N ASN A 75 22.73 22.18 21.03
CA ASN A 75 23.38 21.95 19.74
C ASN A 75 24.05 20.56 19.66
N ALA A 76 23.41 19.56 20.28
CA ALA A 76 23.87 18.19 20.23
C ALA A 76 23.67 17.62 18.81
N LYS A 77 24.62 16.78 18.37
CA LYS A 77 24.51 16.16 17.06
C LYS A 77 23.49 15.02 17.07
N ILE A 78 22.47 15.14 16.23
CA ILE A 78 21.34 14.24 16.14
C ILE A 78 21.41 13.46 14.82
N ARG A 79 21.23 12.14 14.88
CA ARG A 79 21.12 11.29 13.69
C ARG A 79 19.75 10.65 13.60
N ILE A 80 19.10 10.83 12.46
CA ILE A 80 17.84 10.18 12.12
C ILE A 80 18.17 8.87 11.43
N ILE A 81 17.62 7.75 11.92
CA ILE A 81 17.77 6.42 11.31
C ILE A 81 16.39 5.95 10.86
N GLY A 82 16.17 6.04 9.54
CA GLY A 82 14.94 5.57 8.89
C GLY A 82 15.01 4.13 8.42
N ASP A 83 13.96 3.66 7.71
CA ASP A 83 14.01 2.42 6.95
C ASP A 83 14.19 2.70 5.44
N TYR A 84 14.45 1.66 4.66
CA TYR A 84 14.81 1.72 3.24
C TYR A 84 13.61 1.77 2.29
N ASP A 85 12.39 1.71 2.77
CA ASP A 85 11.19 1.81 1.94
C ASP A 85 10.62 3.24 1.89
N ILE A 86 9.51 3.40 1.17
CA ILE A 86 8.94 4.72 0.93
C ILE A 86 8.49 5.43 2.22
N ASP A 87 7.98 4.71 3.22
CA ASP A 87 7.58 5.31 4.49
C ASP A 87 8.80 5.77 5.28
N GLY A 88 9.82 4.90 5.41
CA GLY A 88 11.09 5.26 6.06
C GLY A 88 11.80 6.43 5.38
N ILE A 89 11.83 6.47 4.05
CA ILE A 89 12.42 7.60 3.29
C ILE A 89 11.67 8.91 3.56
N GLN A 90 10.33 8.88 3.50
CA GLN A 90 9.51 10.08 3.73
C GLN A 90 9.59 10.52 5.20
N SER A 91 9.56 9.58 6.15
CA SER A 91 9.73 9.84 7.58
C SER A 91 11.07 10.51 7.88
N THR A 92 12.15 9.99 7.27
CA THR A 92 13.49 10.56 7.40
C THR A 92 13.54 11.99 6.87
N TYR A 93 12.96 12.22 5.69
CA TYR A 93 12.92 13.56 5.10
C TYR A 93 12.13 14.55 5.95
N ILE A 94 10.96 14.17 6.46
CA ILE A 94 10.13 15.00 7.34
C ILE A 94 10.90 15.41 8.59
N LEU A 95 11.55 14.46 9.26
CA LEU A 95 12.35 14.77 10.44
C LEU A 95 13.55 15.66 10.11
N LEU A 96 14.30 15.38 9.02
CA LEU A 96 15.42 16.20 8.59
C LEU A 96 15.01 17.66 8.37
N GLU A 97 13.95 17.91 7.60
CA GLU A 97 13.48 19.27 7.32
C GLU A 97 12.93 19.91 8.60
N GLY A 98 12.12 19.22 9.40
CA GLY A 98 11.61 19.74 10.67
C GLY A 98 12.72 20.14 11.65
N PHE A 99 13.73 19.31 11.83
CA PHE A 99 14.86 19.60 12.70
C PHE A 99 15.75 20.74 12.16
N ARG A 100 15.92 20.84 10.84
CA ARG A 100 16.61 21.98 10.20
C ARG A 100 15.88 23.29 10.43
N MET A 101 14.54 23.30 10.34
CA MET A 101 13.73 24.50 10.65
C MET A 101 13.90 24.94 12.12
N LEU A 102 14.17 24.01 13.01
CA LEU A 102 14.47 24.27 14.42
C LEU A 102 15.94 24.64 14.68
N GLY A 103 16.80 24.59 13.66
CA GLY A 103 18.23 24.94 13.75
C GLY A 103 19.09 23.83 14.39
N ALA A 104 18.64 22.60 14.38
CA ALA A 104 19.39 21.44 14.92
C ALA A 104 20.59 21.08 14.05
N ASP A 105 21.66 20.56 14.69
CA ASP A 105 22.74 19.84 14.01
C ASP A 105 22.28 18.39 13.75
N VAL A 106 21.76 18.14 12.55
CA VAL A 106 21.09 16.89 12.21
C VAL A 106 21.61 16.28 10.89
N ASP A 107 21.86 14.99 10.93
CA ASP A 107 22.13 14.16 9.76
C ASP A 107 21.22 12.91 9.74
N SER A 108 21.34 12.08 8.71
CA SER A 108 20.57 10.84 8.62
C SER A 108 21.39 9.67 8.13
N ASP A 109 20.95 8.46 8.49
CA ASP A 109 21.42 7.23 7.91
C ASP A 109 20.24 6.28 7.62
N ILE A 110 20.34 5.51 6.55
CA ILE A 110 19.33 4.54 6.13
C ILE A 110 20.05 3.20 5.94
N PRO A 111 19.53 2.08 6.50
CA PRO A 111 20.15 0.76 6.35
C PRO A 111 20.21 0.33 4.88
N ASP A 112 21.29 -0.36 4.53
CA ASP A 112 21.37 -1.10 3.28
C ASP A 112 20.62 -2.43 3.44
N ARG A 113 19.57 -2.62 2.64
CA ARG A 113 18.69 -3.79 2.74
C ARG A 113 19.43 -5.12 2.69
N MET A 114 20.51 -5.21 1.90
CA MET A 114 21.25 -6.43 1.66
C MET A 114 22.33 -6.68 2.71
N LYS A 115 22.94 -5.62 3.24
CA LYS A 115 24.07 -5.70 4.17
C LYS A 115 23.63 -5.56 5.63
N ASP A 116 22.77 -4.58 5.89
CA ASP A 116 22.36 -4.20 7.23
C ASP A 116 21.04 -4.86 7.65
N GLY A 117 20.17 -5.22 6.69
CA GLY A 117 18.83 -5.76 6.98
C GLY A 117 17.81 -4.66 7.21
N TYR A 118 16.79 -4.94 8.03
CA TYR A 118 15.70 -4.02 8.34
C TYR A 118 15.98 -3.22 9.60
N GLY A 119 15.76 -1.90 9.55
CA GLY A 119 15.72 -1.00 10.69
C GLY A 119 17.05 -0.80 11.40
N LEU A 120 16.96 -0.35 12.65
CA LEU A 120 18.13 -0.09 13.51
C LEU A 120 18.93 -1.37 13.75
N ASN A 121 20.25 -1.28 13.59
CA ASN A 121 21.19 -2.37 13.85
C ASN A 121 22.51 -1.84 14.42
N ARG A 122 23.37 -2.74 14.92
CA ARG A 122 24.62 -2.35 15.56
C ARG A 122 25.56 -1.58 14.65
N ASN A 123 25.64 -1.92 13.36
CA ASN A 123 26.51 -1.21 12.41
C ASN A 123 26.11 0.27 12.27
N LEU A 124 24.80 0.57 12.26
CA LEU A 124 24.29 1.94 12.21
C LEU A 124 24.64 2.72 13.49
N ILE A 125 24.56 2.06 14.65
CA ILE A 125 24.92 2.64 15.94
C ILE A 125 26.42 2.91 16.00
N ASP A 126 27.26 1.96 15.56
CA ASP A 126 28.72 2.12 15.53
C ASP A 126 29.13 3.29 14.59
N ARG A 127 28.50 3.40 13.42
CA ARG A 127 28.69 4.55 12.52
C ARG A 127 28.24 5.88 13.14
N ALA A 128 27.22 5.87 13.98
CA ALA A 128 26.80 7.05 14.71
C ALA A 128 27.82 7.47 15.77
N LEU A 129 28.35 6.48 16.54
CA LEU A 129 29.41 6.70 17.51
C LEU A 129 30.70 7.23 16.87
N GLU A 130 31.13 6.65 15.76
CA GLU A 130 32.33 7.09 15.00
C GLU A 130 32.18 8.53 14.48
N ALA A 131 30.96 9.00 14.29
CA ALA A 131 30.63 10.34 13.84
C ALA A 131 30.34 11.32 14.98
N ASP A 132 30.62 10.94 16.24
CA ASP A 132 30.35 11.74 17.44
C ASP A 132 28.88 12.16 17.59
N VAL A 133 27.94 11.29 17.20
CA VAL A 133 26.48 11.52 17.36
C VAL A 133 26.11 11.32 18.83
N ASP A 134 25.43 12.29 19.42
CA ASP A 134 24.90 12.23 20.79
C ASP A 134 23.54 11.53 20.86
N THR A 135 22.66 11.82 19.88
CA THR A 135 21.26 11.41 19.91
C THR A 135 20.86 10.67 18.63
N ILE A 136 20.26 9.51 18.78
CA ILE A 136 19.61 8.77 17.68
C ILE A 136 18.09 8.96 17.77
N ILE A 137 17.46 9.25 16.63
CA ILE A 137 16.01 9.16 16.44
C ILE A 137 15.76 8.09 15.38
N THR A 138 14.97 7.07 15.71
CA THR A 138 14.47 6.14 14.70
C THR A 138 13.15 6.64 14.13
N CYS A 139 12.87 6.36 12.86
CA CYS A 139 11.56 6.60 12.25
C CYS A 139 11.18 5.45 11.32
N ASP A 140 9.92 5.03 11.42
CA ASP A 140 9.40 3.86 10.70
C ASP A 140 10.13 2.55 11.06
N ASN A 141 10.79 2.54 12.19
CA ASN A 141 11.44 1.39 12.79
C ASN A 141 11.81 1.69 14.26
N GLY A 142 12.27 0.68 14.98
CA GLY A 142 12.82 0.83 16.33
C GLY A 142 12.00 0.16 17.42
N ILE A 143 10.67 0.02 17.27
CA ILE A 143 9.82 -0.61 18.30
C ILE A 143 10.23 -2.06 18.60
N ALA A 144 10.78 -2.76 17.62
CA ALA A 144 11.25 -4.13 17.74
C ALA A 144 12.77 -4.25 18.04
N ALA A 145 13.51 -3.13 18.10
CA ALA A 145 14.96 -3.08 18.21
C ALA A 145 15.46 -2.95 19.68
N ALA A 146 14.84 -3.70 20.61
CA ALA A 146 15.14 -3.56 22.04
C ALA A 146 16.62 -3.84 22.39
N GLU A 147 17.25 -4.83 21.76
CA GLU A 147 18.66 -5.16 22.00
C GLU A 147 19.62 -4.10 21.44
N GLU A 148 19.33 -3.58 20.25
CA GLU A 148 20.10 -2.53 19.59
C GLU A 148 20.01 -1.22 20.36
N ILE A 149 18.82 -0.86 20.83
CA ILE A 149 18.60 0.34 21.64
C ILE A 149 19.32 0.21 22.99
N ALA A 150 19.24 -0.95 23.65
CA ALA A 150 20.01 -1.20 24.87
C ALA A 150 21.53 -1.06 24.63
N TYR A 151 22.02 -1.51 23.46
CA TYR A 151 23.42 -1.31 23.07
C TYR A 151 23.75 0.19 22.92
N ALA A 152 22.96 0.96 22.18
CA ALA A 152 23.15 2.41 22.02
C ALA A 152 23.13 3.14 23.37
N LYS A 153 22.18 2.78 24.26
CA LYS A 153 22.09 3.32 25.62
C LYS A 153 23.34 2.96 26.46
N SER A 154 23.89 1.75 26.33
CA SER A 154 25.10 1.35 27.03
C SER A 154 26.36 2.12 26.60
N MET A 155 26.33 2.67 25.38
CA MET A 155 27.36 3.55 24.83
C MET A 155 27.17 5.03 25.22
N GLY A 156 26.13 5.34 26.00
CA GLY A 156 25.85 6.68 26.51
C GLY A 156 25.02 7.56 25.58
N MET A 157 24.46 7.03 24.50
CA MET A 157 23.63 7.77 23.55
C MET A 157 22.22 8.03 24.10
N THR A 158 21.64 9.14 23.71
CA THR A 158 20.20 9.40 23.83
C THR A 158 19.48 8.72 22.66
N VAL A 159 18.35 8.05 22.92
CA VAL A 159 17.58 7.35 21.87
C VAL A 159 16.11 7.69 21.99
N VAL A 160 15.52 8.19 20.90
CA VAL A 160 14.08 8.41 20.76
C VAL A 160 13.58 7.53 19.62
N VAL A 161 12.52 6.77 19.87
CA VAL A 161 11.87 5.90 18.88
C VAL A 161 10.60 6.58 18.40
N THR A 162 10.44 6.71 17.07
CA THR A 162 9.16 6.99 16.42
C THR A 162 8.85 5.85 15.46
N ASP A 163 7.73 5.17 15.69
CA ASP A 163 7.36 3.98 14.92
C ASP A 163 5.84 3.86 14.83
N HIS A 164 5.36 2.95 13.98
CA HIS A 164 3.95 2.64 13.81
C HIS A 164 3.70 1.12 13.69
N HIS A 165 4.73 0.31 13.81
CA HIS A 165 4.65 -1.14 13.73
C HIS A 165 4.03 -1.76 14.98
N GLU A 166 3.60 -3.03 14.86
CA GLU A 166 3.04 -3.77 16.00
C GLU A 166 4.12 -3.96 17.09
N VAL A 167 3.75 -3.63 18.33
CA VAL A 167 4.65 -3.82 19.48
C VAL A 167 4.89 -5.32 19.68
N PRO A 168 6.14 -5.79 19.69
CA PRO A 168 6.46 -7.18 19.97
C PRO A 168 5.94 -7.64 21.33
N TYR A 169 5.53 -8.89 21.45
CA TYR A 169 5.06 -9.45 22.71
C TYR A 169 5.47 -10.91 22.87
N THR A 170 5.48 -11.36 24.13
CA THR A 170 5.57 -12.78 24.50
C THR A 170 4.25 -13.24 25.10
N GLU A 171 3.81 -14.44 24.77
CA GLU A 171 2.64 -15.05 25.40
C GLU A 171 2.99 -15.56 26.81
N ILE A 172 2.22 -15.12 27.81
CA ILE A 172 2.37 -15.57 29.20
C ILE A 172 1.03 -16.07 29.69
N GLY A 173 0.87 -17.39 29.72
CA GLY A 173 -0.41 -18.01 30.07
C GLY A 173 -1.51 -17.65 29.08
N ALA A 174 -2.58 -16.98 29.56
CA ALA A 174 -3.67 -16.48 28.72
C ALA A 174 -3.52 -15.01 28.32
N GLY A 175 -2.39 -14.35 28.65
CA GLY A 175 -2.13 -12.94 28.38
C GLY A 175 -0.89 -12.72 27.50
N ARG A 176 -0.66 -11.44 27.15
CA ARG A 176 0.52 -10.99 26.42
C ARG A 176 1.36 -10.07 27.30
N ARG A 177 2.66 -10.18 27.21
CA ARG A 177 3.60 -9.20 27.76
C ARG A 177 4.30 -8.53 26.60
N TYR A 178 4.00 -7.24 26.41
CA TYR A 178 4.63 -6.41 25.39
C TYR A 178 6.08 -6.12 25.74
N ILE A 179 6.93 -6.08 24.73
CA ILE A 179 8.38 -5.83 24.82
C ILE A 179 8.63 -4.46 24.21
N LEU A 180 8.88 -3.48 25.06
CA LEU A 180 9.24 -2.13 24.62
C LEU A 180 10.76 -1.94 24.75
N PRO A 181 11.39 -1.21 23.82
CA PRO A 181 12.80 -0.83 23.95
C PRO A 181 12.99 0.17 25.10
N GLU A 182 14.12 0.09 25.79
CA GLU A 182 14.51 1.00 26.89
C GLU A 182 15.10 2.32 26.33
N ALA A 183 14.36 2.99 25.45
CA ALA A 183 14.68 4.31 24.91
C ALA A 183 14.29 5.44 25.89
N ASP A 184 14.79 6.67 25.66
CA ASP A 184 14.41 7.85 26.43
C ASP A 184 12.96 8.25 26.19
N ALA A 185 12.44 8.01 24.98
CA ALA A 185 11.02 8.08 24.64
C ALA A 185 10.68 7.07 23.53
N VAL A 186 9.46 6.52 23.58
CA VAL A 186 8.92 5.62 22.55
C VAL A 186 7.58 6.16 22.09
N VAL A 187 7.55 6.76 20.92
CA VAL A 187 6.33 7.30 20.30
C VAL A 187 5.83 6.32 19.26
N ASP A 188 4.80 5.56 19.63
CA ASP A 188 4.13 4.63 18.74
C ASP A 188 2.64 4.57 19.15
N PRO A 189 1.71 4.89 18.24
CA PRO A 189 0.28 4.88 18.56
C PRO A 189 -0.25 3.50 18.93
N LYS A 190 0.42 2.40 18.54
CA LYS A 190 -0.01 1.03 18.81
C LYS A 190 0.41 0.48 20.17
N GLN A 191 1.11 1.24 21.00
CA GLN A 191 1.33 0.85 22.37
C GLN A 191 -0.01 0.61 23.09
N GLU A 192 -0.08 -0.43 23.95
CA GLU A 192 -1.32 -0.88 24.59
C GLU A 192 -2.03 0.23 25.39
N ASP A 193 -1.25 1.04 26.09
CA ASP A 193 -1.73 2.13 26.97
C ASP A 193 -1.68 3.53 26.29
N CYS A 194 -1.43 3.59 24.98
CA CYS A 194 -1.48 4.84 24.23
C CYS A 194 -2.93 5.30 24.03
N THR A 195 -3.22 6.55 24.38
CA THR A 195 -4.58 7.13 24.30
C THR A 195 -4.88 7.80 22.97
N TYR A 196 -3.93 7.83 22.04
CA TYR A 196 -4.12 8.42 20.72
C TYR A 196 -5.30 7.74 19.99
N PRO A 197 -6.28 8.50 19.48
CA PRO A 197 -7.54 7.92 19.01
C PRO A 197 -7.41 7.02 17.78
N PHE A 198 -6.46 7.31 16.89
CA PHE A 198 -6.27 6.60 15.63
C PHE A 198 -4.95 5.84 15.59
N LYS A 199 -4.99 4.50 15.49
CA LYS A 199 -3.81 3.61 15.53
C LYS A 199 -3.23 3.31 14.15
N GLY A 200 -3.87 3.75 13.09
CA GLY A 200 -3.55 3.39 11.71
C GLY A 200 -2.63 4.37 10.98
N LEU A 201 -1.87 5.20 11.68
CA LEU A 201 -0.89 6.10 11.07
C LEU A 201 0.29 5.32 10.47
N CYS A 202 0.92 5.85 9.42
CA CYS A 202 2.24 5.42 8.93
C CYS A 202 3.36 6.11 9.72
N GLY A 203 4.61 5.66 9.55
CA GLY A 203 5.78 6.25 10.22
C GLY A 203 5.96 7.73 9.90
N ALA A 204 5.73 8.13 8.65
CA ALA A 204 5.81 9.53 8.22
C ALA A 204 4.77 10.43 8.92
N ALA A 205 3.58 9.91 9.20
CA ALA A 205 2.57 10.67 9.94
C ALA A 205 2.95 10.84 11.41
N VAL A 206 3.56 9.82 12.04
CA VAL A 206 4.10 9.93 13.41
C VAL A 206 5.25 10.93 13.45
N ALA A 207 6.16 10.88 12.48
CA ALA A 207 7.26 11.82 12.33
C ALA A 207 6.77 13.28 12.15
N TYR A 208 5.77 13.47 11.31
CA TYR A 208 5.15 14.79 11.08
C TYR A 208 4.56 15.36 12.38
N LYS A 209 3.80 14.56 13.13
CA LYS A 209 3.23 15.00 14.41
C LYS A 209 4.28 15.30 15.49
N LEU A 210 5.43 14.61 15.45
CA LEU A 210 6.56 14.97 16.32
C LEU A 210 7.14 16.33 15.91
N VAL A 211 7.26 16.61 14.61
CA VAL A 211 7.75 17.91 14.12
C VAL A 211 6.81 19.04 14.54
N GLU A 212 5.49 18.89 14.34
CA GLU A 212 4.50 19.87 14.80
C GLU A 212 4.64 20.16 16.31
N ALA A 213 4.67 19.12 17.13
CA ALA A 213 4.78 19.25 18.58
C ALA A 213 6.11 19.90 19.03
N LEU A 214 7.22 19.59 18.35
CA LEU A 214 8.51 20.23 18.61
C LEU A 214 8.51 21.73 18.22
N MET A 215 7.92 22.08 17.07
CA MET A 215 7.82 23.46 16.62
C MET A 215 7.04 24.31 17.63
N GLU A 216 5.88 23.83 18.07
CA GLU A 216 5.08 24.51 19.11
C GLU A 216 5.86 24.65 20.43
N ALA A 217 6.48 23.58 20.91
CA ALA A 217 7.26 23.60 22.16
C ALA A 217 8.48 24.55 22.11
N MET A 218 9.02 24.77 20.93
CA MET A 218 10.14 25.70 20.69
C MET A 218 9.67 27.11 20.29
N GLY A 219 8.37 27.39 20.33
CA GLY A 219 7.78 28.69 20.03
C GLY A 219 7.84 29.08 18.56
N LYS A 220 7.84 28.10 17.66
CA LYS A 220 7.71 28.27 16.22
C LYS A 220 6.27 28.03 15.80
N ASP A 221 5.93 28.53 14.62
CA ASP A 221 4.63 28.27 14.02
C ASP A 221 4.62 26.84 13.40
N ALA A 222 3.72 25.98 13.87
CA ALA A 222 3.61 24.61 13.35
C ALA A 222 3.14 24.61 11.89
N GLU A 223 2.37 25.62 11.45
CA GLU A 223 1.92 25.74 10.05
C GLU A 223 3.08 25.86 9.06
N ASP A 224 4.27 26.30 9.51
CA ASP A 224 5.49 26.33 8.68
C ASP A 224 5.90 24.92 8.20
N ALA A 225 5.45 23.85 8.89
CA ALA A 225 5.71 22.45 8.51
C ALA A 225 4.61 21.82 7.65
N ASP A 226 3.49 22.50 7.42
CA ASP A 226 2.31 21.94 6.71
C ASP A 226 2.64 21.39 5.32
N TYR A 227 3.60 22.01 4.61
CA TYR A 227 4.01 21.52 3.28
C TYR A 227 4.53 20.07 3.32
N LEU A 228 5.03 19.59 4.46
CA LEU A 228 5.49 18.21 4.65
C LEU A 228 4.34 17.18 4.63
N MET A 229 3.08 17.62 4.68
CA MET A 229 1.93 16.72 4.51
C MET A 229 1.91 16.05 3.13
N GLU A 230 2.51 16.65 2.11
CA GLU A 230 2.66 15.97 0.81
C GLU A 230 3.48 14.70 0.94
N ASN A 231 4.50 14.69 1.80
CA ASN A 231 5.34 13.54 2.11
C ASN A 231 4.58 12.49 2.94
N VAL A 232 3.75 12.93 3.91
CA VAL A 232 2.86 12.06 4.67
C VAL A 232 1.87 11.34 3.75
N ALA A 233 1.29 12.05 2.77
CA ALA A 233 0.37 11.44 1.80
C ALA A 233 1.07 10.39 0.92
N ILE A 234 2.30 10.67 0.47
CA ILE A 234 3.11 9.73 -0.31
C ILE A 234 3.37 8.46 0.51
N ALA A 235 3.79 8.60 1.75
CA ALA A 235 4.07 7.51 2.66
C ALA A 235 2.80 6.68 2.96
N THR A 236 1.71 7.35 3.36
CA THR A 236 0.42 6.70 3.69
C THR A 236 -0.10 5.83 2.55
N ILE A 237 0.03 6.30 1.30
CA ILE A 237 -0.36 5.54 0.11
C ILE A 237 0.66 4.45 -0.18
N GLY A 238 1.95 4.76 -0.07
CA GLY A 238 3.06 3.88 -0.41
C GLY A 238 3.18 2.66 0.49
N ASP A 239 2.93 2.83 1.79
CA ASP A 239 2.87 1.76 2.80
C ASP A 239 1.49 1.08 2.86
N VAL A 240 0.59 1.44 1.95
CA VAL A 240 -0.74 0.81 1.79
C VAL A 240 -1.57 0.90 3.08
N MET A 241 -1.52 2.04 3.77
CA MET A 241 -2.34 2.29 4.95
C MET A 241 -3.82 2.46 4.60
N ASP A 242 -4.70 2.16 5.54
CA ASP A 242 -6.14 2.34 5.34
C ASP A 242 -6.48 3.83 5.22
N LEU A 243 -7.12 4.24 4.11
CA LEU A 243 -7.51 5.63 3.84
C LEU A 243 -8.80 6.00 4.59
N VAL A 244 -8.73 5.91 5.91
CA VAL A 244 -9.82 6.24 6.85
C VAL A 244 -9.34 7.25 7.86
N ASP A 245 -10.26 7.92 8.55
CA ASP A 245 -9.97 8.90 9.61
C ASP A 245 -8.90 9.93 9.18
N GLU A 246 -7.81 10.12 9.97
CA GLU A 246 -6.73 11.07 9.67
C GLU A 246 -5.98 10.73 8.38
N ASN A 247 -5.76 9.46 8.08
CA ASN A 247 -5.07 9.06 6.84
C ASN A 247 -5.80 9.57 5.60
N ARG A 248 -7.15 9.59 5.62
CA ARG A 248 -7.94 10.16 4.55
C ARG A 248 -7.69 11.66 4.42
N ILE A 249 -7.61 12.38 5.54
CA ILE A 249 -7.33 13.82 5.58
C ILE A 249 -5.93 14.09 5.03
N PHE A 250 -4.90 13.41 5.57
CA PHE A 250 -3.53 13.54 5.09
C PHE A 250 -3.41 13.31 3.59
N VAL A 251 -4.03 12.24 3.07
CA VAL A 251 -3.95 11.93 1.65
C VAL A 251 -4.71 12.95 0.80
N LYS A 252 -5.89 13.41 1.22
CA LYS A 252 -6.67 14.44 0.50
C LYS A 252 -5.91 15.76 0.41
N GLN A 253 -5.40 16.24 1.55
CA GLN A 253 -4.65 17.50 1.62
C GLN A 253 -3.29 17.39 0.93
N GLY A 254 -2.53 16.33 1.21
CA GLY A 254 -1.21 16.14 0.63
C GLY A 254 -1.23 15.95 -0.90
N LEU A 255 -2.25 15.30 -1.46
CA LEU A 255 -2.42 15.22 -2.92
C LEU A 255 -2.69 16.59 -3.55
N ASP A 256 -3.44 17.47 -2.86
CA ASP A 256 -3.66 18.83 -3.33
C ASP A 256 -2.40 19.70 -3.20
N MET A 257 -1.58 19.48 -2.18
CA MET A 257 -0.27 20.11 -2.02
C MET A 257 0.70 19.64 -3.10
N LEU A 258 0.77 18.34 -3.39
CA LEU A 258 1.62 17.74 -4.43
C LEU A 258 1.37 18.34 -5.82
N LYS A 259 0.14 18.75 -6.15
CA LYS A 259 -0.15 19.42 -7.42
C LYS A 259 0.61 20.74 -7.61
N ARG A 260 1.02 21.36 -6.51
CA ARG A 260 1.74 22.64 -6.45
C ARG A 260 3.01 22.55 -5.61
N THR A 261 3.56 21.35 -5.43
CA THR A 261 4.77 21.14 -4.64
C THR A 261 5.91 22.05 -5.07
N GLU A 262 6.67 22.54 -4.13
CA GLU A 262 7.91 23.29 -4.39
C GLU A 262 9.15 22.37 -4.34
N ASN A 263 8.99 21.12 -3.92
CA ASN A 263 10.08 20.15 -3.88
C ASN A 263 10.56 19.82 -5.30
N LEU A 264 11.82 20.16 -5.61
CA LEU A 264 12.39 19.97 -6.95
C LEU A 264 12.47 18.50 -7.35
N GLY A 265 12.76 17.61 -6.39
CA GLY A 265 12.84 16.17 -6.63
C GLY A 265 11.50 15.56 -7.00
N LEU A 266 10.43 15.93 -6.29
CA LEU A 266 9.07 15.47 -6.59
C LEU A 266 8.59 15.99 -7.95
N LYS A 267 8.86 17.26 -8.27
CA LYS A 267 8.59 17.83 -9.62
C LYS A 267 9.29 17.02 -10.70
N ALA A 268 10.59 16.83 -10.58
CA ALA A 268 11.38 16.07 -11.55
C ALA A 268 10.90 14.62 -11.70
N LEU A 269 10.55 13.96 -10.60
CA LEU A 269 10.07 12.57 -10.64
C LEU A 269 8.70 12.46 -11.32
N MET A 270 7.77 13.37 -11.04
CA MET A 270 6.47 13.43 -11.72
C MET A 270 6.63 13.70 -13.21
N GLU A 271 7.52 14.61 -13.60
CA GLU A 271 7.76 14.95 -14.99
C GLU A 271 8.40 13.78 -15.77
N CYS A 272 9.48 13.19 -15.26
CA CYS A 272 10.17 12.09 -15.93
C CYS A 272 9.32 10.81 -16.04
N THR A 273 8.35 10.62 -15.13
CA THR A 273 7.41 9.50 -15.16
C THR A 273 6.14 9.80 -15.97
N GLY A 274 5.97 11.04 -16.47
CA GLY A 274 4.84 11.46 -17.31
C GLY A 274 3.52 11.57 -16.55
N VAL A 275 3.57 11.82 -15.24
CA VAL A 275 2.37 12.01 -14.42
C VAL A 275 1.73 13.36 -14.75
N ASN A 276 0.45 13.34 -15.11
CA ASN A 276 -0.33 14.56 -15.25
C ASN A 276 -0.74 15.04 -13.85
N VAL A 277 -0.15 16.14 -13.40
CA VAL A 277 -0.33 16.72 -12.06
C VAL A 277 -1.80 17.07 -11.79
N ASP A 278 -2.53 17.57 -12.79
CA ASP A 278 -3.97 17.91 -12.64
C ASP A 278 -4.86 16.69 -12.35
N LYS A 279 -4.39 15.49 -12.73
CA LYS A 279 -5.10 14.22 -12.52
C LYS A 279 -4.44 13.36 -11.45
N LEU A 280 -3.59 13.96 -10.61
CA LEU A 280 -2.88 13.24 -9.54
C LEU A 280 -3.89 12.55 -8.60
N SER A 281 -3.62 11.29 -8.28
CA SER A 281 -4.48 10.45 -7.47
C SER A 281 -3.63 9.42 -6.72
N PRO A 282 -4.19 8.68 -5.73
CA PRO A 282 -3.47 7.61 -5.05
C PRO A 282 -2.85 6.56 -5.99
N TYR A 283 -3.49 6.32 -7.14
CA TYR A 283 -2.93 5.43 -8.16
C TYR A 283 -1.54 5.87 -8.64
N HIS A 284 -1.36 7.15 -8.92
CA HIS A 284 -0.07 7.68 -9.38
C HIS A 284 1.01 7.55 -8.32
N ILE A 285 0.66 7.76 -7.05
CA ILE A 285 1.60 7.54 -5.94
C ILE A 285 1.92 6.06 -5.78
N GLY A 286 0.91 5.20 -5.65
CA GLY A 286 1.11 3.77 -5.35
C GLY A 286 1.72 2.97 -6.50
N PHE A 287 1.49 3.35 -7.78
CA PHE A 287 1.88 2.56 -8.94
C PHE A 287 2.90 3.22 -9.87
N VAL A 288 3.18 4.53 -9.71
CA VAL A 288 4.13 5.24 -10.57
C VAL A 288 5.28 5.84 -9.75
N ILE A 289 5.00 6.77 -8.84
CA ILE A 289 5.99 7.51 -8.05
C ILE A 289 6.63 6.63 -6.98
N GLY A 290 5.82 6.02 -6.11
CA GLY A 290 6.29 5.17 -5.01
C GLY A 290 7.15 4.00 -5.45
N PRO A 291 6.78 3.26 -6.52
CA PRO A 291 7.65 2.23 -7.07
C PRO A 291 9.03 2.71 -7.55
N CYS A 292 9.17 3.96 -8.00
CA CYS A 292 10.48 4.53 -8.35
C CYS A 292 11.33 4.75 -7.09
N MET A 293 10.76 5.32 -6.04
CA MET A 293 11.45 5.50 -4.76
C MET A 293 11.85 4.15 -4.13
N ASN A 294 10.89 3.22 -4.03
CA ASN A 294 11.14 1.87 -3.50
C ASN A 294 12.15 1.05 -4.30
N ALA A 295 12.35 1.34 -5.60
CA ALA A 295 13.30 0.61 -6.43
C ALA A 295 14.74 0.84 -5.99
N SER A 296 15.08 2.03 -5.49
CA SER A 296 16.42 2.33 -4.98
C SER A 296 16.77 1.43 -3.78
N GLY A 297 15.90 1.32 -2.78
CA GLY A 297 16.11 0.44 -1.61
C GLY A 297 16.08 -1.06 -1.95
N ARG A 298 15.66 -1.46 -3.16
CA ARG A 298 15.65 -2.86 -3.60
C ARG A 298 16.86 -3.24 -4.42
N LEU A 299 17.33 -2.37 -5.30
CA LEU A 299 18.36 -2.68 -6.31
C LEU A 299 19.66 -1.87 -6.13
N ASP A 300 19.64 -0.85 -5.27
CA ASP A 300 20.77 0.02 -4.99
C ASP A 300 20.70 0.47 -3.52
N THR A 301 20.71 1.76 -3.24
CA THR A 301 20.56 2.33 -1.89
C THR A 301 19.36 3.28 -1.81
N ALA A 302 18.58 3.16 -0.74
CA ALA A 302 17.46 4.06 -0.47
C ALA A 302 17.88 5.54 -0.29
N LYS A 303 19.16 5.80 0.01
CA LYS A 303 19.72 7.15 0.11
C LYS A 303 19.49 7.98 -1.15
N ARG A 304 19.48 7.36 -2.36
CA ARG A 304 19.20 8.09 -3.62
C ARG A 304 17.81 8.72 -3.64
N ALA A 305 16.81 8.05 -3.07
CA ALA A 305 15.47 8.61 -3.00
C ALA A 305 15.39 9.75 -1.98
N LEU A 306 16.14 9.66 -0.88
CA LEU A 306 16.28 10.78 0.07
C LEU A 306 17.03 11.96 -0.57
N GLU A 307 18.15 11.71 -1.25
CA GLU A 307 18.91 12.72 -2.00
C GLU A 307 18.04 13.44 -3.03
N LEU A 308 17.13 12.73 -3.71
CA LEU A 308 16.16 13.35 -4.62
C LEU A 308 15.26 14.34 -3.90
N LEU A 309 14.73 14.00 -2.73
CA LEU A 309 13.87 14.89 -1.94
C LEU A 309 14.65 16.11 -1.42
N GLU A 310 15.93 15.94 -1.09
CA GLU A 310 16.82 17.00 -0.60
C GLU A 310 17.43 17.87 -1.71
N ALA A 311 17.26 17.53 -2.99
CA ALA A 311 17.87 18.23 -4.11
C ALA A 311 17.50 19.73 -4.12
N LYS A 312 18.50 20.59 -4.15
CA LYS A 312 18.32 22.07 -4.17
C LYS A 312 18.56 22.67 -5.57
N LYS A 313 18.86 21.85 -6.59
CA LYS A 313 19.08 22.29 -7.96
C LYS A 313 18.29 21.43 -8.93
N VAL A 314 17.69 22.06 -9.94
CA VAL A 314 16.89 21.36 -10.96
C VAL A 314 17.69 20.26 -11.66
N ALA A 315 18.92 20.57 -12.11
CA ALA A 315 19.74 19.58 -12.82
C ALA A 315 20.13 18.35 -11.98
N GLU A 316 20.29 18.51 -10.68
CA GLU A 316 20.53 17.43 -9.73
C GLU A 316 19.25 16.57 -9.54
N ALA A 317 18.12 17.23 -9.36
CA ALA A 317 16.81 16.58 -9.25
C ALA A 317 16.48 15.77 -10.51
N ASP A 318 16.70 16.34 -11.70
CA ASP A 318 16.45 15.67 -12.97
C ASP A 318 17.31 14.40 -13.13
N LEU A 319 18.60 14.47 -12.75
CA LEU A 319 19.51 13.33 -12.80
C LEU A 319 19.04 12.21 -11.87
N LEU A 320 18.76 12.54 -10.59
CA LEU A 320 18.33 11.57 -9.59
C LEU A 320 16.96 10.96 -9.93
N ALA A 321 16.02 11.76 -10.44
CA ALA A 321 14.72 11.28 -10.88
C ALA A 321 14.87 10.29 -12.07
N GLY A 322 15.75 10.61 -13.03
CA GLY A 322 16.08 9.72 -14.15
C GLY A 322 16.67 8.39 -13.67
N ASP A 323 17.60 8.42 -12.72
CA ASP A 323 18.21 7.23 -12.12
C ASP A 323 17.17 6.34 -11.43
N LEU A 324 16.29 6.94 -10.58
CA LEU A 324 15.24 6.20 -9.89
C LEU A 324 14.24 5.56 -10.87
N LYS A 325 13.89 6.28 -11.94
CA LYS A 325 13.04 5.73 -12.98
C LYS A 325 13.70 4.54 -13.67
N ALA A 326 14.99 4.64 -14.02
CA ALA A 326 15.73 3.56 -14.66
C ALA A 326 15.83 2.32 -13.74
N LEU A 327 16.09 2.50 -12.46
CA LEU A 327 16.06 1.42 -11.47
C LEU A 327 14.68 0.74 -11.40
N ASN A 328 13.61 1.53 -11.41
CA ASN A 328 12.24 0.98 -11.40
C ASN A 328 11.91 0.22 -12.70
N ASP A 329 12.36 0.70 -13.86
CA ASP A 329 12.16 0.00 -15.12
C ASP A 329 12.93 -1.33 -15.12
N SER A 330 14.20 -1.36 -14.67
CA SER A 330 14.96 -2.61 -14.47
C SER A 330 14.25 -3.57 -13.49
N ARG A 331 13.73 -3.06 -12.38
CA ARG A 331 12.95 -3.86 -11.42
C ARG A 331 11.72 -4.48 -12.07
N LYS A 332 10.99 -3.71 -12.93
CA LYS A 332 9.80 -4.22 -13.65
C LYS A 332 10.17 -5.36 -14.60
N ASP A 333 11.26 -5.21 -15.36
CA ASP A 333 11.73 -6.22 -16.30
C ASP A 333 12.14 -7.51 -15.57
N MET A 334 12.95 -7.40 -14.52
CA MET A 334 13.32 -8.54 -13.67
C MET A 334 12.11 -9.22 -13.06
N THR A 335 11.14 -8.43 -12.57
CA THR A 335 9.90 -8.98 -12.00
C THR A 335 9.08 -9.71 -13.06
N ALA A 336 8.95 -9.16 -14.27
CA ALA A 336 8.19 -9.78 -15.36
C ALA A 336 8.79 -11.12 -15.77
N GLN A 337 10.12 -11.21 -15.90
CA GLN A 337 10.83 -12.45 -16.19
C GLN A 337 10.60 -13.51 -15.09
N ALA A 338 10.76 -13.13 -13.82
CA ALA A 338 10.55 -14.05 -12.71
C ALA A 338 9.10 -14.53 -12.60
N VAL A 339 8.12 -13.67 -12.88
CA VAL A 339 6.69 -14.03 -12.91
C VAL A 339 6.38 -14.99 -14.05
N GLU A 340 6.94 -14.79 -15.25
CA GLU A 340 6.77 -15.69 -16.38
C GLU A 340 7.34 -17.08 -16.08
N GLU A 341 8.56 -17.15 -15.54
CA GLU A 341 9.17 -18.39 -15.09
C GLU A 341 8.33 -19.10 -14.03
N ALA A 342 7.81 -18.35 -13.05
CA ALA A 342 6.94 -18.89 -12.02
C ALA A 342 5.65 -19.49 -12.60
N PHE A 343 5.02 -18.82 -13.55
CA PHE A 343 3.80 -19.33 -14.20
C PHE A 343 4.09 -20.61 -14.98
N ILE A 344 5.19 -20.67 -15.73
CA ILE A 344 5.63 -21.88 -16.43
C ILE A 344 5.83 -23.03 -15.44
N GLN A 345 6.48 -22.76 -14.29
CA GLN A 345 6.71 -23.77 -13.26
C GLN A 345 5.40 -24.28 -12.64
N VAL A 346 4.46 -23.40 -12.32
CA VAL A 346 3.16 -23.79 -11.74
C VAL A 346 2.34 -24.60 -12.73
N GLU A 347 2.20 -24.12 -13.98
CA GLU A 347 1.34 -24.76 -14.98
C GLU A 347 1.85 -26.14 -15.44
N ASN A 348 3.19 -26.37 -15.41
CA ASN A 348 3.81 -27.60 -15.88
C ASN A 348 4.21 -28.59 -14.76
N SER A 349 3.74 -28.38 -13.53
CA SER A 349 4.06 -29.25 -12.39
C SER A 349 2.82 -29.53 -11.52
N GLU A 350 2.99 -30.41 -10.52
CA GLU A 350 1.97 -30.71 -9.51
C GLU A 350 1.60 -29.49 -8.64
N LEU A 351 2.37 -28.40 -8.70
CA LEU A 351 2.06 -27.16 -7.97
C LEU A 351 0.70 -26.58 -8.39
N LYS A 352 0.25 -26.84 -9.61
CA LYS A 352 -1.05 -26.40 -10.11
C LYS A 352 -2.21 -26.80 -9.20
N ASP A 353 -2.12 -27.97 -8.58
CA ASP A 353 -3.18 -28.54 -7.73
C ASP A 353 -2.94 -28.29 -6.23
N ALA A 354 -1.81 -27.68 -5.85
CA ALA A 354 -1.45 -27.43 -4.47
C ALA A 354 -2.30 -26.30 -3.85
N ASP A 355 -2.70 -26.44 -2.59
CA ASP A 355 -3.42 -25.39 -1.84
C ASP A 355 -2.53 -24.18 -1.52
N VAL A 356 -1.26 -24.45 -1.23
CA VAL A 356 -0.22 -23.45 -0.97
C VAL A 356 0.86 -23.60 -2.04
N LEU A 357 1.04 -22.58 -2.85
CA LEU A 357 2.04 -22.58 -3.92
C LEU A 357 3.43 -22.28 -3.35
N VAL A 358 4.39 -23.17 -3.55
CA VAL A 358 5.79 -22.98 -3.16
C VAL A 358 6.66 -23.04 -4.42
N VAL A 359 6.98 -21.87 -4.95
CA VAL A 359 7.74 -21.70 -6.19
C VAL A 359 9.20 -21.41 -5.88
N TYR A 360 10.13 -22.13 -6.52
CA TYR A 360 11.56 -21.91 -6.35
C TYR A 360 12.16 -21.30 -7.61
N LEU A 361 12.69 -20.09 -7.47
CA LEU A 361 13.28 -19.28 -8.52
C LEU A 361 14.72 -18.91 -8.10
N PRO A 362 15.72 -19.76 -8.33
CA PRO A 362 17.07 -19.55 -7.81
C PRO A 362 17.73 -18.25 -8.29
N GLU A 363 17.41 -17.80 -9.51
CA GLU A 363 17.98 -16.60 -10.12
C GLU A 363 17.16 -15.32 -9.79
N CYS A 364 16.02 -15.44 -9.12
CA CYS A 364 15.23 -14.28 -8.73
C CYS A 364 15.93 -13.49 -7.61
N HIS A 365 16.10 -12.19 -7.82
CA HIS A 365 16.65 -11.33 -6.77
C HIS A 365 15.78 -11.36 -5.52
N GLU A 366 16.38 -11.56 -4.34
CA GLU A 366 15.62 -11.78 -3.08
C GLU A 366 14.65 -10.64 -2.75
N SER A 367 15.00 -9.38 -3.07
CA SER A 367 14.14 -8.22 -2.86
C SER A 367 12.87 -8.21 -3.71
N LEU A 368 12.80 -9.03 -4.76
CA LEU A 368 11.67 -9.13 -5.69
C LEU A 368 10.75 -10.33 -5.38
N ALA A 369 11.21 -11.30 -4.60
CA ALA A 369 10.45 -12.52 -4.28
C ALA A 369 9.03 -12.21 -3.76
N GLY A 370 8.88 -11.18 -2.91
CA GLY A 370 7.58 -10.76 -2.38
C GLY A 370 6.66 -10.12 -3.43
N ILE A 371 7.21 -9.43 -4.43
CA ILE A 371 6.42 -8.87 -5.54
C ILE A 371 5.95 -9.99 -6.46
N VAL A 372 6.85 -10.92 -6.78
CA VAL A 372 6.53 -12.11 -7.60
C VAL A 372 5.47 -12.96 -6.91
N ALA A 373 5.60 -13.22 -5.60
CA ALA A 373 4.59 -13.93 -4.82
C ALA A 373 3.21 -13.24 -4.88
N GLY A 374 3.18 -11.90 -4.82
CA GLY A 374 1.96 -11.12 -4.99
C GLY A 374 1.28 -11.35 -6.35
N ARG A 375 2.06 -11.32 -7.43
CA ARG A 375 1.54 -11.55 -8.80
C ARG A 375 1.01 -12.97 -9.01
N ILE A 376 1.70 -13.95 -8.44
CA ILE A 376 1.23 -15.36 -8.49
C ILE A 376 -0.07 -15.50 -7.70
N ARG A 377 -0.13 -14.92 -6.49
CA ARG A 377 -1.35 -14.91 -5.68
C ARG A 377 -2.54 -14.26 -6.40
N GLU A 378 -2.32 -13.13 -7.07
CA GLU A 378 -3.36 -12.44 -7.86
C GLU A 378 -3.93 -13.34 -8.96
N LYS A 379 -3.08 -14.11 -9.65
CA LYS A 379 -3.52 -15.00 -10.74
C LYS A 379 -4.26 -16.25 -10.24
N TYR A 380 -3.72 -16.89 -9.18
CA TYR A 380 -4.24 -18.21 -8.75
C TYR A 380 -5.17 -18.14 -7.55
N TYR A 381 -5.24 -17.00 -6.87
CA TYR A 381 -5.95 -16.80 -5.60
C TYR A 381 -5.63 -17.88 -4.57
N ARG A 382 -4.35 -18.08 -4.30
CA ARG A 382 -3.81 -19.05 -3.32
C ARG A 382 -2.69 -18.40 -2.49
N PRO A 383 -2.43 -18.88 -1.26
CA PRO A 383 -1.21 -18.53 -0.56
C PRO A 383 0.01 -18.95 -1.38
N VAL A 384 1.00 -18.09 -1.47
CA VAL A 384 2.19 -18.29 -2.30
C VAL A 384 3.45 -18.01 -1.49
N PHE A 385 4.43 -18.87 -1.57
CA PHE A 385 5.82 -18.62 -1.18
C PHE A 385 6.68 -18.66 -2.44
N VAL A 386 7.46 -17.60 -2.64
CA VAL A 386 8.54 -17.57 -3.63
C VAL A 386 9.86 -17.66 -2.89
N LEU A 387 10.62 -18.70 -3.21
CA LEU A 387 11.92 -18.99 -2.64
C LEU A 387 13.00 -18.68 -3.66
N THR A 388 14.11 -18.14 -3.20
CA THR A 388 15.29 -17.82 -4.01
C THR A 388 16.54 -18.30 -3.31
N LYS A 389 17.65 -18.38 -4.03
CA LYS A 389 18.94 -18.75 -3.45
C LYS A 389 19.50 -17.60 -2.60
N GLY A 390 19.72 -17.85 -1.33
CA GLY A 390 20.39 -16.93 -0.40
C GLY A 390 21.85 -17.32 -0.18
N ALA A 391 22.56 -16.55 0.64
CA ALA A 391 23.96 -16.84 1.00
C ALA A 391 24.10 -18.14 1.83
N GLU A 392 23.14 -18.42 2.70
CA GLU A 392 23.15 -19.56 3.63
C GLU A 392 21.89 -20.44 3.46
N GLY A 393 21.59 -20.88 2.24
CA GLY A 393 20.39 -21.66 1.94
C GLY A 393 19.34 -20.87 1.17
N LEU A 394 18.07 -21.21 1.34
CA LEU A 394 16.96 -20.54 0.65
C LEU A 394 16.41 -19.39 1.48
N LYS A 395 16.14 -18.27 0.83
CA LYS A 395 15.33 -17.17 1.37
C LYS A 395 14.00 -17.13 0.64
N GLY A 396 12.94 -16.75 1.32
CA GLY A 396 11.61 -16.68 0.72
C GLY A 396 10.75 -15.55 1.24
N SER A 397 9.83 -15.14 0.38
CA SER A 397 8.75 -14.22 0.72
C SER A 397 7.42 -14.84 0.36
N GLY A 398 6.46 -14.73 1.27
CA GLY A 398 5.11 -15.22 1.07
C GLY A 398 4.06 -14.10 0.98
N ARG A 399 2.99 -14.39 0.24
CA ARG A 399 1.77 -13.57 0.18
C ARG A 399 0.55 -14.47 0.32
N SER A 400 -0.38 -14.08 1.18
CA SER A 400 -1.56 -14.88 1.52
C SER A 400 -2.85 -14.35 0.90
N ILE A 401 -3.89 -15.16 1.06
CA ILE A 401 -5.29 -14.80 0.85
C ILE A 401 -5.96 -14.54 2.21
N GLU A 402 -7.10 -13.86 2.23
CA GLU A 402 -7.76 -13.44 3.48
C GLU A 402 -8.16 -14.60 4.40
N THR A 403 -8.44 -15.77 3.84
CA THR A 403 -8.90 -16.95 4.57
C THR A 403 -7.78 -17.72 5.25
N TRP A 404 -6.50 -17.49 4.92
CA TRP A 404 -5.37 -18.25 5.44
C TRP A 404 -4.33 -17.35 6.14
N HIS A 405 -3.92 -17.75 7.36
CA HIS A 405 -2.96 -16.99 8.17
C HIS A 405 -1.52 -17.48 7.91
N MET A 406 -0.74 -16.71 7.16
CA MET A 406 0.58 -17.14 6.68
C MET A 406 1.58 -17.42 7.81
N TYR A 407 1.67 -16.55 8.82
CA TYR A 407 2.57 -16.78 9.95
C TYR A 407 2.22 -18.06 10.73
N GLU A 408 0.94 -18.32 10.98
CA GLU A 408 0.52 -19.56 11.63
C GLU A 408 0.82 -20.78 10.78
N GLY A 409 0.65 -20.67 9.45
CA GLY A 409 1.05 -21.72 8.51
C GLY A 409 2.54 -22.08 8.65
N LEU A 410 3.42 -21.07 8.67
CA LEU A 410 4.85 -21.28 8.88
C LEU A 410 5.18 -21.86 10.27
N ASN A 411 4.47 -21.43 11.32
CA ASN A 411 4.68 -21.96 12.66
C ASN A 411 4.40 -23.47 12.77
N ARG A 412 3.46 -24.01 11.95
CA ARG A 412 3.17 -25.46 11.88
C ARG A 412 4.32 -26.30 11.31
N VAL A 413 5.22 -25.66 10.55
CA VAL A 413 6.36 -26.28 9.86
C VAL A 413 7.70 -25.67 10.29
N LYS A 414 7.74 -24.95 11.40
CA LYS A 414 8.91 -24.20 11.88
C LYS A 414 10.18 -25.04 12.04
N HIS A 415 10.07 -26.34 12.25
CA HIS A 415 11.20 -27.27 12.38
C HIS A 415 12.02 -27.40 11.08
N LEU A 416 11.48 -26.99 9.93
CA LEU A 416 12.15 -26.97 8.64
C LEU A 416 12.85 -25.64 8.36
N LEU A 417 12.57 -24.60 9.16
CA LEU A 417 12.99 -23.23 8.94
C LEU A 417 14.15 -22.85 9.85
N SER A 418 15.12 -22.11 9.31
CA SER A 418 16.19 -21.47 10.10
C SER A 418 15.71 -20.19 10.75
N LYS A 419 14.89 -19.39 10.02
CA LYS A 419 14.31 -18.12 10.49
C LYS A 419 13.00 -17.87 9.75
N PHE A 420 12.01 -17.33 10.44
CA PHE A 420 10.79 -16.84 9.81
C PHE A 420 10.14 -15.73 10.63
N GLY A 421 9.33 -14.93 9.98
CA GLY A 421 8.55 -13.85 10.59
C GLY A 421 7.49 -13.32 9.64
N GLY A 422 6.56 -12.56 10.17
CA GLY A 422 5.51 -11.96 9.35
C GLY A 422 4.16 -11.90 10.06
N HIS A 423 3.14 -11.68 9.28
CA HIS A 423 1.76 -11.48 9.71
C HIS A 423 0.79 -12.38 8.93
N LYS A 424 -0.51 -12.10 9.06
CA LYS A 424 -1.55 -12.87 8.36
C LYS A 424 -1.35 -12.92 6.85
N MET A 425 -1.05 -11.78 6.22
CA MET A 425 -1.06 -11.62 4.76
C MET A 425 0.30 -11.75 4.08
N ALA A 426 1.39 -11.64 4.84
CA ALA A 426 2.74 -11.69 4.31
C ALA A 426 3.72 -12.26 5.33
N ALA A 427 4.72 -13.00 4.86
CA ALA A 427 5.79 -13.51 5.72
C ALA A 427 7.09 -13.64 4.94
N GLY A 428 8.20 -13.59 5.68
CA GLY A 428 9.53 -13.94 5.22
C GLY A 428 10.03 -15.22 5.89
N LEU A 429 10.87 -15.96 5.21
CA LEU A 429 11.48 -17.18 5.76
C LEU A 429 12.88 -17.43 5.20
N SER A 430 13.66 -18.20 5.97
CA SER A 430 14.92 -18.80 5.50
C SER A 430 14.94 -20.28 5.90
N MET A 431 15.52 -21.13 5.06
CA MET A 431 15.65 -22.55 5.34
C MET A 431 16.82 -23.19 4.59
N PRO A 432 17.34 -24.35 5.04
CA PRO A 432 18.25 -25.17 4.26
C PRO A 432 17.62 -25.63 2.94
N GLU A 433 18.41 -25.68 1.87
CA GLU A 433 17.91 -26.08 0.54
C GLU A 433 17.36 -27.50 0.51
N GLU A 434 17.96 -28.42 1.26
CA GLU A 434 17.53 -29.81 1.41
C GLU A 434 16.11 -29.95 1.98
N ASN A 435 15.59 -28.94 2.65
CA ASN A 435 14.24 -28.96 3.24
C ASN A 435 13.14 -28.56 2.24
N LEU A 436 13.46 -28.12 1.02
CA LEU A 436 12.50 -27.59 0.06
C LEU A 436 11.32 -28.54 -0.22
N GLU A 437 11.61 -29.78 -0.57
CA GLU A 437 10.56 -30.74 -0.92
C GLU A 437 9.71 -31.15 0.29
N GLN A 438 10.35 -31.27 1.47
CA GLN A 438 9.62 -31.54 2.69
C GLN A 438 8.75 -30.35 3.11
N PHE A 439 9.24 -29.11 2.92
CA PHE A 439 8.45 -27.90 3.14
C PHE A 439 7.24 -27.82 2.23
N ARG A 440 7.39 -28.07 0.92
CA ARG A 440 6.29 -28.15 -0.05
C ARG A 440 5.20 -29.13 0.40
N LYS A 441 5.62 -30.32 0.81
CA LYS A 441 4.71 -31.38 1.27
C LYS A 441 3.99 -30.98 2.56
N GLU A 442 4.74 -30.65 3.60
CA GLU A 442 4.16 -30.44 4.94
C GLU A 442 3.31 -29.17 5.03
N ILE A 443 3.66 -28.08 4.32
CA ILE A 443 2.87 -26.85 4.35
C ILE A 443 1.49 -27.07 3.71
N ASN A 444 1.40 -27.92 2.69
CA ASN A 444 0.14 -28.31 2.05
C ASN A 444 -0.66 -29.28 2.93
N GLU A 445 -0.05 -30.36 3.45
CA GLU A 445 -0.71 -31.32 4.33
C GLU A 445 -1.27 -30.66 5.61
N LYS A 446 -0.62 -29.62 6.10
CA LYS A 446 -0.99 -28.87 7.31
C LYS A 446 -1.70 -27.55 7.02
N SER A 447 -2.04 -27.25 5.76
CA SER A 447 -2.64 -25.98 5.36
C SER A 447 -3.98 -25.73 6.06
N GLY A 448 -4.81 -26.77 6.12
CA GLY A 448 -6.19 -26.68 6.59
C GLY A 448 -7.10 -25.86 5.65
N ILE A 449 -6.66 -25.59 4.43
CA ILE A 449 -7.42 -24.87 3.41
C ILE A 449 -8.52 -25.77 2.87
N THR A 450 -9.71 -25.23 2.74
CA THR A 450 -10.85 -25.87 2.08
C THR A 450 -11.08 -25.28 0.69
N PRO A 451 -11.77 -25.98 -0.23
CA PRO A 451 -12.10 -25.43 -1.54
C PRO A 451 -12.88 -24.09 -1.48
N GLU A 452 -13.67 -23.89 -0.42
CA GLU A 452 -14.40 -22.65 -0.18
C GLU A 452 -13.48 -21.48 0.14
N ASP A 453 -12.36 -21.73 0.81
CA ASP A 453 -11.35 -20.72 1.14
C ASP A 453 -10.63 -20.19 -0.09
N LEU A 454 -10.56 -20.98 -1.15
CA LEU A 454 -9.94 -20.64 -2.44
C LEU A 454 -10.90 -19.92 -3.40
N ASN A 455 -12.08 -19.55 -2.95
CA ASN A 455 -13.02 -18.75 -3.73
C ASN A 455 -12.89 -17.27 -3.34
N GLU A 456 -12.48 -16.44 -4.28
CA GLU A 456 -12.39 -15.00 -4.07
C GLU A 456 -13.78 -14.40 -3.78
N LYS A 457 -13.89 -13.61 -2.71
CA LYS A 457 -15.12 -12.90 -2.35
C LYS A 457 -15.08 -11.51 -2.93
N ILE A 458 -15.97 -11.22 -3.86
CA ILE A 458 -16.13 -9.90 -4.45
C ILE A 458 -17.31 -9.20 -3.78
N ALA A 459 -17.00 -8.20 -2.98
CA ALA A 459 -18.00 -7.34 -2.35
C ALA A 459 -18.58 -6.38 -3.38
N ILE A 460 -19.90 -6.40 -3.53
CA ILE A 460 -20.65 -5.50 -4.41
C ILE A 460 -21.36 -4.47 -3.54
N ASP A 461 -21.07 -3.19 -3.74
CA ASP A 461 -21.70 -2.11 -2.98
C ASP A 461 -23.19 -1.97 -3.29
N MET A 462 -23.56 -2.10 -4.57
CA MET A 462 -24.94 -1.88 -5.02
C MET A 462 -25.18 -2.55 -6.38
N GLN A 463 -26.38 -3.10 -6.58
CA GLN A 463 -26.88 -3.35 -7.92
C GLN A 463 -27.32 -2.02 -8.54
N LEU A 464 -26.80 -1.67 -9.72
CA LEU A 464 -27.04 -0.40 -10.37
C LEU A 464 -27.39 -0.61 -11.85
N PRO A 465 -28.65 -0.35 -12.30
CA PRO A 465 -29.02 -0.37 -13.72
C PRO A 465 -28.29 0.69 -14.51
N PHE A 466 -28.03 0.43 -15.80
CA PHE A 466 -27.27 1.36 -16.66
C PHE A 466 -27.92 2.73 -16.84
N GLU A 467 -29.26 2.82 -16.74
CA GLU A 467 -29.97 4.11 -16.76
C GLU A 467 -29.55 5.08 -15.65
N CYS A 468 -29.03 4.52 -14.54
CA CYS A 468 -28.52 5.30 -13.41
C CYS A 468 -27.08 5.77 -13.62
N VAL A 469 -26.35 5.22 -14.60
CA VAL A 469 -24.98 5.59 -14.92
C VAL A 469 -24.99 6.81 -15.84
N ASN A 470 -24.92 7.98 -15.24
CA ASN A 470 -24.92 9.27 -15.96
C ASN A 470 -23.88 10.22 -15.33
N GLU A 471 -23.57 11.32 -16.02
CA GLU A 471 -22.55 12.28 -15.57
C GLU A 471 -22.83 12.83 -14.18
N LYS A 472 -24.11 13.06 -13.83
CA LYS A 472 -24.48 13.56 -12.51
C LYS A 472 -24.09 12.57 -11.41
N PHE A 473 -24.48 11.29 -11.57
CA PHE A 473 -24.17 10.26 -10.58
C PHE A 473 -22.67 10.01 -10.48
N ILE A 474 -21.95 9.99 -11.61
CA ILE A 474 -20.49 9.85 -11.61
C ILE A 474 -19.84 11.02 -10.85
N GLY A 475 -20.32 12.24 -11.06
CA GLY A 475 -19.87 13.42 -10.30
C GLY A 475 -20.17 13.33 -8.80
N GLU A 476 -21.31 12.74 -8.42
CA GLU A 476 -21.65 12.51 -7.01
C GLU A 476 -20.67 11.53 -6.32
N LEU A 477 -20.08 10.57 -7.06
CA LEU A 477 -19.10 9.63 -6.50
C LEU A 477 -17.77 10.28 -6.14
N ALA A 478 -17.45 11.46 -6.67
CA ALA A 478 -16.20 12.16 -6.40
C ALA A 478 -16.01 12.52 -4.90
N VAL A 479 -17.08 12.68 -4.14
CA VAL A 479 -17.00 12.96 -2.70
C VAL A 479 -16.41 11.78 -1.90
N LEU A 480 -16.41 10.58 -2.49
CA LEU A 480 -15.83 9.39 -1.89
C LEU A 480 -14.31 9.31 -2.06
N GLU A 481 -13.73 10.08 -2.99
CA GLU A 481 -12.27 10.12 -3.19
C GLU A 481 -11.54 10.77 -1.98
N PRO A 482 -10.27 10.40 -1.75
CA PRO A 482 -9.39 9.49 -2.52
C PRO A 482 -9.68 8.00 -2.25
N PHE A 483 -9.60 7.18 -3.31
CA PHE A 483 -9.76 5.73 -3.19
C PHE A 483 -8.44 5.02 -2.90
N GLY A 484 -8.49 3.98 -2.06
CA GLY A 484 -7.36 3.15 -1.69
C GLY A 484 -7.80 2.04 -0.73
N LYS A 485 -6.85 1.43 -0.01
CA LYS A 485 -7.16 0.46 1.03
C LYS A 485 -8.05 1.11 2.10
N GLY A 486 -8.99 0.39 2.68
CA GLY A 486 -9.97 0.94 3.65
C GLY A 486 -11.07 1.82 3.03
N ASN A 487 -10.82 2.44 1.87
CA ASN A 487 -11.79 3.22 1.10
C ASN A 487 -11.75 2.82 -0.38
N ALA A 488 -12.12 1.59 -0.67
CA ALA A 488 -12.10 1.07 -2.04
C ALA A 488 -13.08 1.82 -2.97
N ARG A 489 -12.72 1.88 -4.27
CA ARG A 489 -13.64 2.38 -5.30
C ARG A 489 -14.93 1.57 -5.28
N PRO A 490 -16.12 2.20 -5.38
CA PRO A 490 -17.39 1.48 -5.36
C PRO A 490 -17.49 0.45 -6.47
N VAL A 491 -17.97 -0.74 -6.11
CA VAL A 491 -18.23 -1.83 -7.04
C VAL A 491 -19.72 -1.95 -7.25
N PHE A 492 -20.16 -1.72 -8.48
CA PHE A 492 -21.53 -1.91 -8.89
C PHE A 492 -21.69 -3.23 -9.67
N ALA A 493 -22.90 -3.75 -9.73
CA ALA A 493 -23.19 -4.93 -10.54
C ALA A 493 -24.50 -4.81 -11.31
N GLU A 494 -24.52 -5.43 -12.49
CA GLU A 494 -25.75 -5.63 -13.25
C GLU A 494 -25.79 -7.08 -13.77
N ARG A 495 -27.00 -7.65 -13.79
CA ARG A 495 -27.26 -9.02 -14.22
C ARG A 495 -28.00 -9.00 -15.55
N GLN A 496 -27.94 -10.14 -16.25
CA GLN A 496 -28.66 -10.35 -17.51
C GLN A 496 -28.35 -9.26 -18.56
N VAL A 497 -27.09 -8.88 -18.61
CA VAL A 497 -26.58 -7.89 -19.57
C VAL A 497 -26.32 -8.60 -20.90
N GLN A 498 -26.98 -8.16 -21.96
CA GLN A 498 -26.73 -8.61 -23.32
C GLN A 498 -25.46 -7.96 -23.85
N VAL A 499 -24.52 -8.73 -24.38
CA VAL A 499 -23.32 -8.24 -25.05
C VAL A 499 -23.58 -8.18 -26.55
N GLU A 500 -23.69 -6.97 -27.10
CA GLU A 500 -24.07 -6.77 -28.50
C GLU A 500 -22.86 -6.77 -29.45
N SER A 501 -21.69 -6.30 -29.00
CA SER A 501 -20.46 -6.34 -29.80
C SER A 501 -19.21 -6.25 -28.93
N ALA A 502 -18.08 -6.70 -29.47
CA ALA A 502 -16.77 -6.59 -28.84
C ALA A 502 -15.71 -6.14 -29.84
N ARG A 503 -14.76 -5.31 -29.39
CA ARG A 503 -13.59 -4.87 -30.16
C ARG A 503 -12.34 -4.92 -29.28
N ILE A 504 -11.30 -5.57 -29.77
CA ILE A 504 -9.99 -5.59 -29.12
C ILE A 504 -9.23 -4.34 -29.55
N LEU A 505 -8.74 -3.57 -28.57
CA LEU A 505 -8.05 -2.30 -28.74
C LEU A 505 -6.63 -2.35 -28.16
N GLY A 506 -5.84 -1.32 -28.45
CA GLY A 506 -4.47 -1.14 -27.96
C GLY A 506 -3.42 -1.84 -28.84
N LYS A 507 -2.19 -1.31 -28.81
CA LYS A 507 -1.06 -1.89 -29.56
C LYS A 507 -0.78 -3.34 -29.14
N ASN A 508 -0.98 -3.63 -27.86
CA ASN A 508 -0.74 -4.94 -27.26
C ASN A 508 -2.01 -5.81 -27.20
N LYS A 509 -3.12 -5.38 -27.81
CA LYS A 509 -4.42 -6.09 -27.79
C LYS A 509 -4.90 -6.45 -26.38
N ASN A 510 -4.66 -5.58 -25.43
CA ASN A 510 -4.91 -5.78 -23.99
C ASN A 510 -6.12 -4.99 -23.46
N VAL A 511 -6.91 -4.44 -24.31
CA VAL A 511 -8.13 -3.70 -23.94
C VAL A 511 -9.30 -4.22 -24.77
N LEU A 512 -10.41 -4.52 -24.10
CA LEU A 512 -11.64 -4.94 -24.77
C LEU A 512 -12.69 -3.86 -24.59
N LYS A 513 -13.22 -3.33 -25.70
CA LYS A 513 -14.37 -2.45 -25.71
C LYS A 513 -15.61 -3.25 -26.11
N LEU A 514 -16.63 -3.22 -25.26
CA LEU A 514 -17.92 -3.88 -25.47
C LEU A 514 -19.02 -2.83 -25.66
N GLN A 515 -20.03 -3.18 -26.45
CA GLN A 515 -21.35 -2.57 -26.41
C GLN A 515 -22.27 -3.51 -25.65
N VAL A 516 -22.85 -3.03 -24.57
CA VAL A 516 -23.69 -3.84 -23.69
C VAL A 516 -25.07 -3.20 -23.53
N LYS A 517 -26.07 -4.02 -23.21
CA LYS A 517 -27.46 -3.58 -23.03
C LYS A 517 -28.06 -4.30 -21.82
N ASP A 518 -28.66 -3.53 -20.91
CA ASP A 518 -29.36 -4.07 -19.75
C ASP A 518 -30.78 -4.59 -20.08
N LEU A 519 -31.45 -5.14 -19.08
CA LEU A 519 -32.85 -5.62 -19.19
C LEU A 519 -33.84 -4.53 -19.56
N HIS A 520 -33.55 -3.28 -19.20
CA HIS A 520 -34.44 -2.14 -19.48
C HIS A 520 -34.21 -1.57 -20.87
N GLY A 521 -33.25 -2.11 -21.61
CA GLY A 521 -32.94 -1.68 -22.98
C GLY A 521 -31.92 -0.56 -23.06
N THR A 522 -31.34 -0.14 -21.94
CA THR A 522 -30.29 0.89 -21.90
C THR A 522 -28.98 0.34 -22.43
N ARG A 523 -28.42 1.01 -23.45
CA ARG A 523 -27.11 0.67 -24.01
C ARG A 523 -25.99 1.43 -23.30
N MET A 524 -24.84 0.78 -23.12
CA MET A 524 -23.68 1.35 -22.48
C MET A 524 -22.39 0.86 -23.17
N ASP A 525 -21.43 1.76 -23.31
CA ASP A 525 -20.04 1.39 -23.62
C ASP A 525 -19.39 0.79 -22.38
N ALA A 526 -18.73 -0.34 -22.52
CA ALA A 526 -18.05 -1.02 -21.44
C ALA A 526 -16.59 -1.30 -21.82
N MET A 527 -15.67 -0.91 -20.94
CA MET A 527 -14.25 -1.14 -21.12
C MET A 527 -13.78 -2.25 -20.17
N TYR A 528 -12.98 -3.17 -20.68
CA TYR A 528 -12.33 -4.21 -19.88
C TYR A 528 -10.83 -4.16 -20.09
N PHE A 529 -10.09 -4.00 -19.00
CA PHE A 529 -8.63 -3.87 -18.98
C PHE A 529 -7.92 -5.11 -18.42
N GLY A 530 -8.65 -6.21 -18.22
CA GLY A 530 -8.10 -7.48 -17.77
C GLY A 530 -7.53 -8.32 -18.91
N ASP A 531 -7.35 -9.62 -18.65
CA ASP A 531 -6.88 -10.55 -19.67
C ASP A 531 -7.95 -10.80 -20.74
N VAL A 532 -7.73 -10.19 -21.90
CA VAL A 532 -8.65 -10.30 -23.06
C VAL A 532 -8.76 -11.73 -23.57
N ASN A 533 -7.67 -12.51 -23.53
CA ASN A 533 -7.68 -13.89 -24.00
C ASN A 533 -8.56 -14.75 -23.10
N THR A 534 -8.39 -14.63 -21.79
CA THR A 534 -9.23 -15.34 -20.80
C THR A 534 -10.71 -14.96 -20.96
N PHE A 535 -11.03 -13.69 -21.23
CA PHE A 535 -12.41 -13.28 -21.51
C PHE A 535 -12.96 -13.95 -22.78
N VAL A 536 -12.20 -13.96 -23.86
CA VAL A 536 -12.60 -14.57 -25.13
C VAL A 536 -12.78 -16.08 -24.99
N GLU A 537 -11.88 -16.75 -24.28
CA GLU A 537 -12.00 -18.19 -23.97
C GLU A 537 -13.24 -18.49 -23.15
N TYR A 538 -13.51 -17.70 -22.10
CA TYR A 538 -14.73 -17.85 -21.31
C TYR A 538 -16.01 -17.73 -22.15
N VAL A 539 -16.06 -16.73 -23.06
CA VAL A 539 -17.21 -16.57 -23.97
C VAL A 539 -17.32 -17.77 -24.91
N ARG A 540 -16.19 -18.27 -25.42
CA ARG A 540 -16.17 -19.45 -26.30
C ARG A 540 -16.66 -20.70 -25.60
N GLU A 541 -16.18 -20.97 -24.41
CA GLU A 541 -16.57 -22.12 -23.61
C GLU A 541 -18.05 -22.10 -23.23
N LYS A 542 -18.57 -20.93 -22.85
CA LYS A 542 -19.93 -20.77 -22.34
C LYS A 542 -21.00 -20.66 -23.42
N PHE A 543 -20.69 -20.00 -24.54
CA PHE A 543 -21.65 -19.67 -25.58
C PHE A 543 -21.33 -20.31 -26.94
N GLY A 544 -20.18 -20.95 -27.09
CA GLY A 544 -19.70 -21.62 -28.29
C GLY A 544 -18.92 -20.74 -29.25
N ASP A 545 -18.14 -21.38 -30.14
CA ASP A 545 -17.24 -20.72 -31.10
C ASP A 545 -17.96 -19.72 -32.01
N ILE A 546 -19.11 -20.11 -32.54
CA ILE A 546 -19.87 -19.25 -33.48
C ILE A 546 -20.32 -17.96 -32.81
N ALA A 547 -20.84 -18.04 -31.58
CA ALA A 547 -21.26 -16.86 -30.82
C ALA A 547 -20.09 -15.93 -30.50
N CYS A 548 -18.94 -16.52 -30.14
CA CYS A 548 -17.71 -15.78 -29.87
C CYS A 548 -17.18 -15.05 -31.13
N GLU A 549 -17.12 -15.72 -32.27
CA GLU A 549 -16.71 -15.13 -33.53
C GLU A 549 -17.66 -13.99 -33.98
N CYS A 550 -18.98 -14.24 -33.92
CA CYS A 550 -19.97 -13.21 -34.21
C CYS A 550 -19.80 -11.99 -33.31
N LEU A 551 -19.55 -12.18 -32.01
CA LEU A 551 -19.31 -11.08 -31.06
C LEU A 551 -18.11 -10.23 -31.47
N LEU A 552 -17.00 -10.85 -31.80
CA LEU A 552 -15.75 -10.18 -32.21
C LEU A 552 -15.87 -9.47 -33.57
N HIS A 553 -16.81 -9.92 -34.42
CA HIS A 553 -17.16 -9.26 -35.69
C HIS A 553 -18.25 -8.19 -35.53
N GLY A 554 -18.66 -7.88 -34.31
CA GLY A 554 -19.60 -6.80 -34.01
C GLY A 554 -21.07 -7.20 -34.04
N HIS A 555 -21.38 -8.49 -34.00
CA HIS A 555 -22.75 -9.03 -34.11
C HIS A 555 -23.00 -10.09 -33.00
N GLY A 556 -22.96 -9.66 -31.73
CA GLY A 556 -23.24 -10.57 -30.61
C GLY A 556 -24.73 -10.89 -30.50
N HIS A 557 -25.08 -12.18 -30.58
CA HIS A 557 -26.44 -12.68 -30.35
C HIS A 557 -26.44 -13.75 -29.27
N GLY A 558 -27.37 -13.63 -28.31
CA GLY A 558 -27.61 -14.64 -27.28
C GLY A 558 -26.54 -14.69 -26.17
N ILE A 559 -25.58 -13.77 -26.16
CA ILE A 559 -24.57 -13.68 -25.11
C ILE A 559 -25.15 -12.82 -23.98
N VAL A 560 -25.47 -13.45 -22.87
CA VAL A 560 -26.02 -12.79 -21.68
C VAL A 560 -25.11 -13.08 -20.48
N MET A 561 -24.60 -12.04 -19.86
CA MET A 561 -23.61 -12.11 -18.78
C MET A 561 -24.04 -11.26 -17.59
N ALA A 562 -23.38 -11.44 -16.48
CA ALA A 562 -23.39 -10.51 -15.35
C ALA A 562 -22.02 -9.85 -15.26
N PHE A 563 -22.00 -8.55 -14.91
CA PHE A 563 -20.78 -7.79 -14.73
C PHE A 563 -20.74 -7.13 -13.36
N THR A 564 -19.55 -7.10 -12.76
CA THR A 564 -19.21 -6.06 -11.78
C THR A 564 -18.45 -4.96 -12.49
N TYR A 565 -18.70 -3.72 -12.10
CA TYR A 565 -18.14 -2.58 -12.79
C TYR A 565 -18.07 -1.33 -11.90
N TYR A 566 -17.33 -0.34 -12.33
CA TYR A 566 -17.48 1.04 -11.86
C TYR A 566 -17.81 1.98 -13.01
N PRO A 567 -18.61 3.03 -12.75
CA PRO A 567 -18.94 4.05 -13.76
C PRO A 567 -17.72 4.97 -13.99
N ASP A 568 -17.58 5.43 -15.23
CA ASP A 568 -16.51 6.33 -15.65
C ASP A 568 -16.99 7.28 -16.75
N ILE A 569 -16.25 8.35 -16.99
CA ILE A 569 -16.48 9.27 -18.10
C ILE A 569 -15.40 9.07 -19.15
N ASN A 570 -15.80 8.65 -20.33
CA ASN A 570 -14.94 8.74 -21.51
C ASN A 570 -14.97 10.16 -22.06
N GLU A 571 -13.82 10.81 -22.13
CA GLU A 571 -13.67 12.13 -22.75
C GLU A 571 -12.81 12.00 -24.01
N TYR A 572 -13.46 12.22 -25.16
CA TYR A 572 -12.78 12.16 -26.45
C TYR A 572 -13.17 13.37 -27.31
N GLN A 573 -12.19 14.13 -27.77
CA GLN A 573 -12.36 15.36 -28.57
C GLN A 573 -13.36 16.36 -27.93
N GLY A 574 -13.34 16.50 -26.60
CA GLY A 574 -14.23 17.39 -25.87
C GLY A 574 -15.66 16.87 -25.66
N VAL A 575 -15.97 15.67 -26.18
CA VAL A 575 -17.26 15.00 -25.93
C VAL A 575 -17.10 14.07 -24.73
N ARG A 576 -17.95 14.26 -23.73
CA ARG A 576 -18.00 13.45 -22.51
C ARG A 576 -19.16 12.47 -22.60
N THR A 577 -18.87 11.19 -22.43
CA THR A 577 -19.87 10.12 -22.46
C THR A 577 -19.71 9.19 -21.28
N PRO A 578 -20.80 8.88 -20.53
CA PRO A 578 -20.75 7.84 -19.50
C PRO A 578 -20.40 6.49 -20.12
N GLN A 579 -19.55 5.75 -19.43
CA GLN A 579 -19.18 4.37 -19.73
C GLN A 579 -19.07 3.58 -18.43
N ILE A 580 -18.94 2.27 -18.54
CA ILE A 580 -18.58 1.41 -17.40
C ILE A 580 -17.23 0.76 -17.63
N VAL A 581 -16.50 0.53 -16.55
CA VAL A 581 -15.27 -0.25 -16.57
C VAL A 581 -15.53 -1.57 -15.85
N ILE A 582 -15.52 -2.66 -16.60
CA ILE A 582 -15.77 -4.01 -16.10
C ILE A 582 -14.59 -4.46 -15.25
N GLN A 583 -14.89 -5.02 -14.09
CA GLN A 583 -13.92 -5.62 -13.18
C GLN A 583 -13.98 -7.15 -13.25
N ASN A 584 -15.18 -7.72 -13.10
CA ASN A 584 -15.42 -9.16 -13.16
C ASN A 584 -16.64 -9.46 -14.02
N TYR A 585 -16.74 -10.72 -14.49
CA TYR A 585 -17.84 -11.19 -15.33
C TYR A 585 -18.22 -12.65 -15.01
N LYS A 586 -19.49 -12.99 -15.25
CA LYS A 586 -20.03 -14.36 -15.10
C LYS A 586 -21.00 -14.68 -16.22
#